data_5bbb9cba8ba5b8340cd5daf91c8c3a8c
#
_entry.id   5bbb9cba8ba5b8340cd5daf91c8c3a8c
#
_cell.length_a   1.000
_cell.length_b   1.000
_cell.length_c   1.000
_cell.angle_alpha   90.00
_cell.angle_beta   90.00
_cell.angle_gamma   90.00
#
_symmetry.space_group_name_H-M   'P 1'
#
loop_
_entity.id
_entity.type
_entity.pdbx_description
1 polymer ?
#
loop_
_entity_poly.entity_id
_entity_poly.type
_entity_poly.pdbx_seq_one_letter_code
_entity_poly.pdbx_strand_id
1 'polypeptide(L)'
;LRGRAEDGQDLVIARDYIKEGMRARAADLVTQDLGPRTDLDILRNLDRQVEAERWTQLDRQLVRDGRDTGVIDMAPDSQTKPDEYHALKAGRLRKLESLGLADQVAPGQWMIDDDAEATLREMGERGDIIKRMHRALTERGIERGSAGYVLAAENLETLIIGRLVDRGLDDELKGTAYAVVD
;
A
#
# COMPACT_ATOMS: atom_id res chain seq x y z
N LEU A 1 10.34 13.86 -5.63
CA LEU A 1 11.17 13.17 -4.64
C LEU A 1 12.16 14.17 -4.03
N ARG A 2 12.32 14.15 -2.73
CA ARG A 2 13.34 14.90 -2.02
C ARG A 2 14.29 13.93 -1.34
N GLY A 3 15.58 14.14 -1.49
CA GLY A 3 16.64 13.41 -0.79
C GLY A 3 17.73 14.39 -0.39
N ARG A 4 18.68 13.94 0.41
CA ARG A 4 19.85 14.72 0.81
C ARG A 4 21.10 13.95 0.42
N ALA A 5 21.98 14.56 -0.37
CA ALA A 5 23.27 14.00 -0.76
C ALA A 5 24.24 13.96 0.43
N GLU A 6 25.32 13.18 0.33
CA GLU A 6 26.35 13.07 1.38
C GLU A 6 27.04 14.40 1.71
N ASP A 7 27.10 15.31 0.76
CA ASP A 7 27.61 16.68 0.93
C ASP A 7 26.61 17.63 1.63
N GLY A 8 25.44 17.13 1.99
CA GLY A 8 24.40 17.90 2.67
C GLY A 8 23.48 18.69 1.76
N GLN A 9 23.66 18.61 0.43
CA GLN A 9 22.78 19.29 -0.53
C GLN A 9 21.42 18.57 -0.63
N ASP A 10 20.34 19.34 -0.71
CA ASP A 10 19.02 18.80 -0.95
C ASP A 10 18.82 18.51 -2.45
N LEU A 11 18.54 17.25 -2.75
CA LEU A 11 18.21 16.80 -4.09
C LEU A 11 16.69 16.83 -4.30
N VAL A 12 16.26 17.50 -5.37
CA VAL A 12 14.85 17.56 -5.78
C VAL A 12 14.74 16.98 -7.19
N ILE A 13 14.11 15.81 -7.32
CA ILE A 13 13.81 15.22 -8.63
C ILE A 13 12.52 15.85 -9.15
N ALA A 14 12.57 16.44 -10.34
CA ALA A 14 11.44 17.10 -10.96
C ALA A 14 10.24 16.14 -11.14
N ARG A 15 9.04 16.68 -10.93
CA ARG A 15 7.78 15.92 -11.02
C ARG A 15 7.57 15.26 -12.39
N ASP A 16 8.09 15.89 -13.44
CA ASP A 16 7.94 15.40 -14.82
C ASP A 16 8.80 14.18 -15.09
N TYR A 17 9.95 14.06 -14.44
CA TYR A 17 10.78 12.85 -14.48
C TYR A 17 10.06 11.62 -13.91
N ILE A 18 9.14 11.82 -12.97
CA ILE A 18 8.33 10.78 -12.37
C ILE A 18 7.14 10.40 -13.25
N LYS A 19 6.59 11.33 -14.04
CA LYS A 19 5.45 11.09 -14.91
C LYS A 19 5.75 10.19 -16.11
N GLU A 20 6.97 10.18 -16.58
CA GLU A 20 7.39 9.43 -17.78
C GLU A 20 7.66 7.93 -17.55
N GLY A 21 7.04 7.31 -16.54
CA GLY A 21 7.19 5.87 -16.25
C GLY A 21 8.51 5.46 -15.61
N MET A 22 9.36 6.41 -15.22
CA MET A 22 10.67 6.17 -14.63
C MET A 22 10.70 6.09 -13.10
N ARG A 23 9.54 5.93 -12.45
CA ARG A 23 9.45 5.92 -10.97
C ARG A 23 10.37 4.88 -10.31
N ALA A 24 10.45 3.69 -10.87
CA ALA A 24 11.33 2.64 -10.34
C ALA A 24 12.81 2.99 -10.58
N ARG A 25 13.16 3.43 -11.80
CA ARG A 25 14.52 3.86 -12.13
C ARG A 25 14.97 5.09 -11.35
N ALA A 26 14.08 6.05 -11.11
CA ALA A 26 14.40 7.21 -10.30
C ALA A 26 14.67 6.83 -8.84
N ALA A 27 13.94 5.88 -8.29
CA ALA A 27 14.21 5.34 -6.95
C ALA A 27 15.57 4.64 -6.88
N ASP A 28 15.90 3.81 -7.88
CA ASP A 28 17.18 3.10 -7.96
C ASP A 28 18.36 4.06 -8.13
N LEU A 29 18.22 5.07 -9.00
CA LEU A 29 19.23 6.10 -9.22
C LEU A 29 19.46 6.94 -7.96
N VAL A 30 18.40 7.36 -7.29
CA VAL A 30 18.48 8.09 -6.02
C VAL A 30 19.17 7.25 -4.96
N THR A 31 18.91 5.94 -4.90
CA THR A 31 19.56 5.02 -3.96
C THR A 31 21.05 4.88 -4.25
N GLN A 32 21.45 4.80 -5.52
CA GLN A 32 22.86 4.71 -5.92
C GLN A 32 23.63 6.00 -5.64
N ASP A 33 23.05 7.16 -5.89
CA ASP A 33 23.74 8.45 -5.79
C ASP A 33 23.75 9.01 -4.36
N LEU A 34 22.79 8.64 -3.51
CA LEU A 34 22.64 9.19 -2.15
C LEU A 34 23.22 8.32 -1.02
N GLY A 35 23.71 7.10 -1.34
CA GLY A 35 24.38 6.23 -0.38
C GLY A 35 23.53 5.78 0.82
N PRO A 36 24.14 5.48 1.98
CA PRO A 36 23.49 4.77 3.10
C PRO A 36 22.25 5.46 3.70
N ARG A 37 22.14 6.78 3.60
CA ARG A 37 20.97 7.53 4.14
C ARG A 37 19.70 7.33 3.31
N THR A 38 19.86 7.01 2.04
CA THR A 38 18.73 6.72 1.14
C THR A 38 18.15 5.35 1.44
N ASP A 39 19.00 4.41 1.79
CA ASP A 39 18.58 3.07 2.21
C ASP A 39 17.69 3.16 3.47
N LEU A 40 18.04 4.01 4.42
CA LEU A 40 17.22 4.23 5.63
C LEU A 40 15.83 4.82 5.29
N ASP A 41 15.74 5.74 4.34
CA ASP A 41 14.46 6.32 3.94
C ASP A 41 13.60 5.35 3.12
N ILE A 42 14.21 4.47 2.34
CA ILE A 42 13.54 3.37 1.66
C ILE A 42 12.99 2.37 2.69
N LEU A 43 13.78 1.99 3.67
CA LEU A 43 13.36 1.08 4.74
C LEU A 43 12.19 1.65 5.56
N ARG A 44 12.22 2.93 5.93
CA ARG A 44 11.08 3.59 6.61
C ARG A 44 9.79 3.58 5.78
N ASN A 45 9.89 3.67 4.46
CA ASN A 45 8.72 3.49 3.60
C ASN A 45 8.23 2.04 3.58
N LEU A 46 9.13 1.08 3.69
CA LEU A 46 8.81 -0.34 3.75
C LEU A 46 8.16 -0.70 5.09
N ASP A 47 8.57 -0.11 6.21
CA ASP A 47 7.92 -0.28 7.52
C ASP A 47 6.42 0.01 7.45
N ARG A 48 6.03 1.10 6.76
CA ARG A 48 4.62 1.43 6.56
C ARG A 48 3.88 0.41 5.69
N GLN A 49 4.59 -0.31 4.83
CA GLN A 49 4.00 -1.35 3.99
C GLN A 49 3.71 -2.62 4.77
N VAL A 50 4.43 -2.88 5.88
CA VAL A 50 4.19 -4.05 6.72
C VAL A 50 2.76 -4.08 7.24
N GLU A 51 2.27 -2.95 7.78
CA GLU A 51 0.94 -2.85 8.38
C GLU A 51 -0.16 -2.42 7.40
N ALA A 52 0.19 -2.16 6.14
CA ALA A 52 -0.76 -1.63 5.18
C ALA A 52 -1.85 -2.65 4.82
N GLU A 53 -3.11 -2.22 4.86
CA GLU A 53 -4.27 -3.00 4.39
C GLU A 53 -4.53 -2.73 2.91
N ARG A 54 -3.49 -2.94 2.11
CA ARG A 54 -3.50 -2.80 0.64
C ARG A 54 -2.35 -3.59 0.04
N TRP A 55 -2.44 -3.85 -1.28
CA TRP A 55 -1.35 -4.45 -2.04
C TRP A 55 -0.13 -3.54 -2.10
N THR A 56 1.03 -4.03 -1.68
CA THR A 56 2.26 -3.27 -1.52
C THR A 56 3.42 -3.78 -2.37
N GLN A 57 4.55 -3.09 -2.32
CA GLN A 57 5.79 -3.54 -2.95
C GLN A 57 6.36 -4.79 -2.25
N LEU A 58 6.20 -4.89 -0.92
CA LEU A 58 6.62 -6.08 -0.16
C LEU A 58 5.86 -7.32 -0.62
N ASP A 59 4.55 -7.22 -0.84
CA ASP A 59 3.73 -8.34 -1.31
C ASP A 59 4.19 -8.84 -2.68
N ARG A 60 4.50 -7.92 -3.61
CA ARG A 60 5.03 -8.27 -4.93
C ARG A 60 6.34 -9.04 -4.85
N GLN A 61 7.17 -8.72 -3.86
CA GLN A 61 8.45 -9.41 -3.69
C GLN A 61 8.25 -10.77 -3.02
N LEU A 62 7.39 -10.85 -2.01
CA LEU A 62 7.04 -12.13 -1.39
C LEU A 62 6.48 -13.12 -2.41
N VAL A 63 5.57 -12.69 -3.27
CA VAL A 63 5.04 -13.53 -4.36
C VAL A 63 6.12 -13.94 -5.36
N ARG A 64 7.10 -13.07 -5.64
CA ARG A 64 8.24 -13.43 -6.51
C ARG A 64 9.13 -14.47 -5.86
N ASP A 65 9.40 -14.33 -4.55
CA ASP A 65 10.23 -15.26 -3.79
C ASP A 65 9.62 -16.66 -3.73
N GLY A 66 8.29 -16.74 -3.65
CA GLY A 66 7.55 -18.01 -3.67
C GLY A 66 7.20 -18.57 -5.05
N ARG A 67 7.56 -17.88 -6.16
CA ARG A 67 7.06 -18.19 -7.51
C ARG A 67 7.33 -19.63 -7.96
N ASP A 68 8.53 -20.14 -7.65
CA ASP A 68 8.98 -21.44 -8.17
C ASP A 68 8.48 -22.63 -7.34
N THR A 69 8.25 -22.42 -6.05
CA THR A 69 7.90 -23.47 -5.10
C THR A 69 6.49 -23.35 -4.53
N GLY A 70 5.82 -22.20 -4.72
CA GLY A 70 4.57 -21.86 -4.05
C GLY A 70 4.76 -21.55 -2.55
N VAL A 71 5.98 -21.73 -2.02
CA VAL A 71 6.30 -21.52 -0.61
C VAL A 71 7.40 -20.48 -0.46
N ILE A 72 7.20 -19.55 0.45
CA ILE A 72 8.16 -18.51 0.80
C ILE A 72 8.94 -19.02 2.01
N ASP A 73 10.25 -19.28 1.83
CA ASP A 73 11.12 -19.72 2.91
C ASP A 73 11.75 -18.51 3.61
N MET A 74 11.36 -18.30 4.85
CA MET A 74 11.88 -17.28 5.76
C MET A 74 12.68 -17.91 6.91
N ALA A 75 13.08 -19.16 6.78
CA ALA A 75 13.94 -19.80 7.78
C ALA A 75 15.27 -19.05 7.88
N PRO A 76 15.76 -18.75 9.08
CA PRO A 76 17.05 -18.12 9.25
C PRO A 76 18.15 -19.02 8.68
N ASP A 77 18.82 -18.55 7.64
CA ASP A 77 20.04 -19.22 7.18
C ASP A 77 21.10 -19.08 8.28
N SER A 78 21.68 -20.20 8.70
CA SER A 78 22.67 -20.26 9.77
C SER A 78 23.96 -19.50 9.45
N GLN A 79 24.15 -19.07 8.22
CA GLN A 79 25.35 -18.36 7.74
C GLN A 79 25.13 -16.87 7.48
N THR A 80 23.88 -16.40 7.39
CA THR A 80 23.57 -15.01 7.10
C THR A 80 22.82 -14.38 8.27
N LYS A 81 23.30 -13.25 8.80
CA LYS A 81 22.50 -12.47 9.75
C LYS A 81 21.23 -11.99 9.05
N PRO A 82 20.03 -12.17 9.65
CA PRO A 82 18.83 -11.59 9.09
C PRO A 82 19.05 -10.09 8.95
N ASP A 83 18.96 -9.59 7.73
CA ASP A 83 19.00 -8.17 7.46
C ASP A 83 17.62 -7.54 7.84
N GLU A 84 17.61 -6.24 7.92
CA GLU A 84 16.39 -5.48 8.26
C GLU A 84 15.25 -5.76 7.26
N TYR A 85 15.60 -6.00 6.01
CA TYR A 85 14.66 -6.32 4.95
C TYR A 85 13.99 -7.70 5.14
N HIS A 86 14.73 -8.69 5.62
CA HIS A 86 14.19 -10.00 6.00
C HIS A 86 13.17 -9.86 7.15
N ALA A 87 13.46 -9.01 8.14
CA ALA A 87 12.54 -8.74 9.24
C ALA A 87 11.24 -8.09 8.76
N LEU A 88 11.30 -7.16 7.79
CA LEU A 88 10.14 -6.53 7.17
C LEU A 88 9.27 -7.53 6.43
N LYS A 89 9.87 -8.43 5.63
CA LYS A 89 9.15 -9.52 4.95
C LYS A 89 8.44 -10.45 5.94
N ALA A 90 9.15 -10.86 7.00
CA ALA A 90 8.57 -11.68 8.05
C ALA A 90 7.42 -10.97 8.78
N GLY A 91 7.56 -9.67 9.05
CA GLY A 91 6.50 -8.84 9.60
C GLY A 91 5.28 -8.78 8.68
N ARG A 92 5.52 -8.59 7.38
CA ARG A 92 4.43 -8.55 6.38
C ARG A 92 3.67 -9.88 6.29
N LEU A 93 4.37 -11.00 6.27
CA LEU A 93 3.74 -12.33 6.25
C LEU A 93 2.83 -12.56 7.46
N ARG A 94 3.27 -12.16 8.67
CA ARG A 94 2.43 -12.22 9.86
C ARG A 94 1.20 -11.31 9.77
N LYS A 95 1.35 -10.12 9.17
CA LYS A 95 0.20 -9.25 8.91
C LYS A 95 -0.78 -9.89 7.92
N LEU A 96 -0.29 -10.47 6.83
CA LEU A 96 -1.11 -11.20 5.87
C LEU A 96 -1.84 -12.38 6.53
N GLU A 97 -1.15 -13.15 7.39
CA GLU A 97 -1.77 -14.22 8.18
C GLU A 97 -2.89 -13.67 9.08
N SER A 98 -2.67 -12.55 9.77
CA SER A 98 -3.70 -11.92 10.59
C SER A 98 -4.92 -11.43 9.80
N LEU A 99 -4.77 -11.20 8.50
CA LEU A 99 -5.84 -10.85 7.58
C LEU A 99 -6.48 -12.10 6.94
N GLY A 100 -5.94 -13.30 7.19
CA GLY A 100 -6.39 -14.55 6.57
C GLY A 100 -6.00 -14.67 5.10
N LEU A 101 -4.89 -14.07 4.70
CA LEU A 101 -4.38 -14.02 3.31
C LEU A 101 -3.04 -14.74 3.14
N ALA A 102 -2.53 -15.35 4.19
CA ALA A 102 -1.36 -16.20 4.17
C ALA A 102 -1.40 -17.21 5.34
N ASP A 103 -0.80 -18.37 5.14
CA ASP A 103 -0.67 -19.41 6.14
C ASP A 103 0.79 -19.80 6.36
N GLN A 104 1.16 -20.00 7.61
CA GLN A 104 2.43 -20.62 7.95
C GLN A 104 2.33 -22.15 7.85
N VAL A 105 2.80 -22.73 6.75
CA VAL A 105 2.71 -24.17 6.47
C VAL A 105 3.75 -25.01 7.22
N ALA A 106 4.87 -24.40 7.59
CA ALA A 106 5.90 -24.98 8.45
C ALA A 106 6.71 -23.88 9.15
N PRO A 107 7.51 -24.16 10.17
CA PRO A 107 8.34 -23.14 10.81
C PRO A 107 9.23 -22.40 9.81
N GLY A 108 8.97 -21.08 9.63
CA GLY A 108 9.65 -20.24 8.67
C GLY A 108 9.19 -20.39 7.22
N GLN A 109 8.20 -21.23 6.92
CA GLN A 109 7.68 -21.43 5.57
C GLN A 109 6.23 -20.94 5.48
N TRP A 110 5.97 -20.12 4.47
CA TRP A 110 4.71 -19.42 4.29
C TRP A 110 4.13 -19.63 2.89
N MET A 111 2.82 -19.65 2.81
CA MET A 111 2.07 -19.66 1.58
C MET A 111 1.11 -18.47 1.57
N ILE A 112 1.05 -17.74 0.47
CA ILE A 112 0.11 -16.62 0.27
C ILE A 112 -1.02 -17.13 -0.61
N ASP A 113 -2.25 -16.76 -0.27
CA ASP A 113 -3.44 -17.15 -1.01
C ASP A 113 -3.44 -16.56 -2.43
N ASP A 114 -3.97 -17.29 -3.39
CA ASP A 114 -4.00 -16.88 -4.80
C ASP A 114 -4.83 -15.60 -5.02
N ASP A 115 -5.82 -15.34 -4.19
CA ASP A 115 -6.69 -14.16 -4.24
C ASP A 115 -6.21 -12.99 -3.35
N ALA A 116 -5.09 -13.15 -2.62
CA ALA A 116 -4.56 -12.13 -1.71
C ALA A 116 -4.31 -10.79 -2.41
N GLU A 117 -3.82 -10.78 -3.65
CA GLU A 117 -3.63 -9.54 -4.41
C GLU A 117 -4.96 -8.83 -4.67
N ALA A 118 -5.98 -9.57 -5.13
CA ALA A 118 -7.30 -9.00 -5.43
C ALA A 118 -7.94 -8.44 -4.16
N THR A 119 -7.93 -9.20 -3.08
CA THR A 119 -8.47 -8.78 -1.78
C THR A 119 -7.78 -7.54 -1.23
N LEU A 120 -6.44 -7.49 -1.25
CA LEU A 120 -5.69 -6.32 -0.77
C LEU A 120 -5.87 -5.08 -1.64
N ARG A 121 -6.10 -5.24 -2.94
CA ARG A 121 -6.45 -4.12 -3.82
C ARG A 121 -7.82 -3.55 -3.47
N GLU A 122 -8.82 -4.40 -3.30
CA GLU A 122 -10.17 -4.01 -2.88
C GLU A 122 -10.15 -3.31 -1.52
N MET A 123 -9.46 -3.88 -0.53
CA MET A 123 -9.29 -3.23 0.79
C MET A 123 -8.64 -1.84 0.68
N GLY A 124 -7.63 -1.70 -0.17
CA GLY A 124 -6.96 -0.44 -0.43
C GLY A 124 -7.88 0.61 -1.04
N GLU A 125 -8.66 0.24 -2.05
CA GLU A 125 -9.63 1.11 -2.72
C GLU A 125 -10.72 1.55 -1.74
N ARG A 126 -11.29 0.61 -0.98
CA ARG A 126 -12.27 0.90 0.06
C ARG A 126 -11.74 1.89 1.11
N GLY A 127 -10.51 1.69 1.57
CA GLY A 127 -9.86 2.58 2.52
C GLY A 127 -9.65 3.99 1.96
N ASP A 128 -9.35 4.14 0.69
CA ASP A 128 -9.16 5.43 0.04
C ASP A 128 -10.50 6.17 -0.17
N ILE A 129 -11.57 5.44 -0.48
CA ILE A 129 -12.94 6.00 -0.54
C ILE A 129 -13.36 6.53 0.83
N ILE A 130 -13.17 5.76 1.90
CA ILE A 130 -13.48 6.20 3.27
C ILE A 130 -12.70 7.47 3.64
N LYS A 131 -11.42 7.55 3.31
CA LYS A 131 -10.61 8.74 3.55
C LYS A 131 -11.12 9.97 2.78
N ARG A 132 -11.58 9.78 1.54
CA ARG A 132 -12.20 10.84 0.73
C ARG A 132 -13.49 11.35 1.38
N MET A 133 -14.37 10.43 1.78
CA MET A 133 -15.62 10.77 2.49
C MET A 133 -15.34 11.53 3.78
N HIS A 134 -14.42 11.05 4.60
CA HIS A 134 -14.04 11.70 5.84
C HIS A 134 -13.54 13.14 5.60
N ARG A 135 -12.69 13.34 4.61
CA ARG A 135 -12.17 14.68 4.25
C ARG A 135 -13.31 15.60 3.82
N ALA A 136 -14.19 15.14 2.94
CA ALA A 136 -15.33 15.92 2.43
C ALA A 136 -16.27 16.37 3.54
N LEU A 137 -16.51 15.52 4.55
CA LEU A 137 -17.33 15.83 5.72
C LEU A 137 -16.62 16.81 6.66
N THR A 138 -15.34 16.56 6.95
CA THR A 138 -14.52 17.41 7.84
C THR A 138 -14.38 18.83 7.31
N GLU A 139 -14.18 19.01 6.00
CA GLU A 139 -14.12 20.32 5.35
C GLU A 139 -15.43 21.13 5.50
N ARG A 140 -16.55 20.46 5.77
CA ARG A 140 -17.84 21.07 6.05
C ARG A 140 -18.21 21.11 7.53
N GLY A 141 -17.28 20.80 8.41
CA GLY A 141 -17.47 20.79 9.87
C GLY A 141 -18.39 19.67 10.37
N ILE A 142 -18.57 18.61 9.58
CA ILE A 142 -19.38 17.45 9.96
C ILE A 142 -18.42 16.37 10.49
N GLU A 143 -18.54 16.07 11.77
CA GLU A 143 -17.74 15.01 12.40
C GLU A 143 -18.53 13.69 12.41
N ARG A 144 -17.91 12.65 11.84
CA ARG A 144 -18.41 11.27 11.83
C ARG A 144 -17.29 10.31 12.19
N GLY A 145 -17.57 9.33 13.02
CA GLY A 145 -16.66 8.22 13.27
C GLY A 145 -16.53 7.33 12.03
N SER A 146 -15.35 6.75 11.83
CA SER A 146 -15.05 5.89 10.66
C SER A 146 -16.02 4.70 10.51
N ALA A 147 -16.56 4.19 11.60
CA ALA A 147 -17.56 3.12 11.59
C ALA A 147 -18.94 3.55 11.04
N GLY A 148 -19.17 4.86 10.90
CA GLY A 148 -20.42 5.42 10.36
C GLY A 148 -20.47 5.56 8.85
N TYR A 149 -19.39 5.19 8.14
CA TYR A 149 -19.35 5.27 6.69
C TYR A 149 -19.92 4.02 6.04
N VAL A 150 -20.88 4.21 5.15
CA VAL A 150 -21.46 3.14 4.34
C VAL A 150 -21.05 3.37 2.90
N LEU A 151 -20.42 2.37 2.28
CA LEU A 151 -20.12 2.36 0.86
C LEU A 151 -21.27 1.67 0.14
N ALA A 152 -21.93 2.41 -0.74
CA ALA A 152 -22.99 1.88 -1.57
C ALA A 152 -22.40 1.41 -2.92
N ALA A 153 -22.84 0.24 -3.39
CA ALA A 153 -22.48 -0.27 -4.69
C ALA A 153 -23.18 0.50 -5.83
N GLU A 154 -22.67 0.36 -7.05
CA GLU A 154 -23.24 1.02 -8.24
C GLU A 154 -24.73 0.68 -8.50
N ASN A 155 -25.15 -0.53 -8.13
CA ASN A 155 -26.56 -0.98 -8.23
C ASN A 155 -27.24 -0.88 -6.87
N LEU A 156 -27.70 0.31 -6.53
CA LEU A 156 -28.47 0.55 -5.32
C LEU A 156 -29.89 0.03 -5.48
N GLU A 157 -30.23 -1.01 -4.73
CA GLU A 157 -31.62 -1.46 -4.58
C GLU A 157 -32.43 -0.52 -3.67
N THR A 158 -31.76 0.29 -2.85
CA THR A 158 -32.37 1.17 -1.86
C THR A 158 -32.10 2.62 -2.21
N LEU A 159 -33.16 3.44 -2.17
CA LEU A 159 -33.01 4.88 -2.36
C LEU A 159 -32.25 5.50 -1.19
N ILE A 160 -31.15 6.19 -1.49
CA ILE A 160 -30.42 6.98 -0.51
C ILE A 160 -30.96 8.40 -0.52
N ILE A 161 -31.43 8.87 0.63
CA ILE A 161 -31.93 10.23 0.82
C ILE A 161 -31.10 10.91 1.90
N GLY A 162 -30.53 12.06 1.56
CA GLY A 162 -29.70 12.83 2.48
C GLY A 162 -29.17 14.09 1.83
N ARG A 163 -28.35 14.83 2.56
CA ARG A 163 -27.72 16.04 2.08
C ARG A 163 -26.50 15.70 1.22
N LEU A 164 -26.46 16.15 -0.03
CA LEU A 164 -25.28 16.01 -0.87
C LEU A 164 -24.12 16.85 -0.29
N VAL A 165 -23.06 16.16 0.11
CA VAL A 165 -21.85 16.74 0.72
C VAL A 165 -20.78 16.95 -0.33
N ASP A 166 -20.53 15.95 -1.17
CA ASP A 166 -19.51 16.02 -2.22
C ASP A 166 -19.91 15.16 -3.42
N ARG A 167 -19.35 15.46 -4.57
CA ARG A 167 -19.52 14.69 -5.81
C ARG A 167 -18.32 14.90 -6.73
N GLY A 168 -18.03 13.91 -7.55
CA GLY A 168 -16.97 14.01 -8.55
C GLY A 168 -16.88 12.78 -9.43
N LEU A 169 -15.89 12.79 -10.32
CA LEU A 169 -15.52 11.62 -11.09
C LEU A 169 -14.70 10.68 -10.22
N ASP A 170 -15.01 9.39 -10.29
CA ASP A 170 -14.27 8.34 -9.59
C ASP A 170 -13.21 7.73 -10.51
N ASP A 171 -13.62 7.24 -11.68
CA ASP A 171 -12.73 6.73 -12.73
C ASP A 171 -13.06 7.39 -14.07
N GLU A 172 -12.14 8.23 -14.56
CA GLU A 172 -12.31 8.93 -15.84
C GLU A 172 -12.35 7.99 -17.04
N LEU A 173 -11.66 6.84 -16.96
CA LEU A 173 -11.60 5.88 -18.07
C LEU A 173 -12.90 5.08 -18.16
N LYS A 174 -13.50 4.76 -17.02
CA LYS A 174 -14.78 4.04 -16.93
C LYS A 174 -15.98 4.99 -16.96
N GLY A 175 -15.76 6.30 -16.79
CA GLY A 175 -16.82 7.29 -16.72
C GLY A 175 -17.68 7.17 -15.48
N THR A 176 -17.16 6.60 -14.39
CA THR A 176 -17.88 6.45 -13.12
C THR A 176 -17.77 7.72 -12.28
N ALA A 177 -18.83 8.01 -11.53
CA ALA A 177 -18.91 9.15 -10.65
C ALA A 177 -19.29 8.71 -9.22
N TYR A 178 -18.91 9.51 -8.23
CA TYR A 178 -19.29 9.31 -6.86
C TYR A 178 -20.13 10.48 -6.32
N ALA A 179 -20.90 10.20 -5.30
CA ALA A 179 -21.57 11.19 -4.46
C ALA A 179 -21.41 10.82 -2.97
N VAL A 180 -21.12 11.83 -2.15
CA VAL A 180 -21.10 11.70 -0.69
C VAL A 180 -22.35 12.33 -0.15
N VAL A 181 -23.13 11.55 0.59
CA VAL A 181 -24.43 11.97 1.16
C VAL A 181 -24.37 11.80 2.67
N ASP A 182 -24.82 12.83 3.42
CA ASP A 182 -24.94 12.84 4.89
C ASP A 182 -26.41 12.81 5.32
#